data_991805a560734ccfcc242796c151d83a
#
_entry.id   991805a560734ccfcc242796c151d83a
#
_cell.length_a   1.000
_cell.length_b   1.000
_cell.length_c   1.000
_cell.angle_alpha   90.00
_cell.angle_beta   90.00
_cell.angle_gamma   90.00
#
_symmetry.space_group_name_H-M   'P 1'
#
loop_
_entity.id
_entity.type
_entity.pdbx_description
1 polymer ?
#
loop_
_entity_poly.entity_id
_entity_poly.type
_entity_poly.pdbx_seq_one_letter_code
_entity_poly.pdbx_strand_id
1 'polypeptide(L)'
;MSRINTNVSSLIAQKTLRKTNGELQTTLKRLSTGLRINSGKDDPAGLIASENLRRDITSAKRAITNSERAGQLIATADSALSQVSNLLNDIRGLVVEAANTGVVSDEQIAANQLQVDSSLEAIDRIAQTTTFQGRTILDGSLDFLVSAGGTNGVGLDTVEDLKIDQANLGTSESIDVSISISNPATTAALSVDANGFTNNALNDDLVIKLSGTDGTEVFTFQQGATVDDLASAINLVSDATGVEATNNNGVLELATSAYGRSAFVDVEVISEGAAGTFGDNLSGTREIGTDIEAIVNGVRASGNGNSFSINTSTLDLAVTVDPGSNTAINFTIGGGGAIFQLGPDVVSNQQARIGIESLNTGQISGKEGRLYELRAGNGKDLYADPSGAARIVDEVITKV
;
A
#
# COMPACT_ATOMS: atom_id res chain seq x y z
N MET A 1 46.50 43.38 -77.45
CA MET A 1 47.65 43.78 -76.61
C MET A 1 47.93 42.60 -75.69
N SER A 2 49.04 41.90 -75.94
CA SER A 2 49.51 40.82 -75.06
C SER A 2 50.04 41.43 -73.78
N ARG A 3 49.38 41.14 -72.61
CA ARG A 3 49.94 41.55 -71.31
C ARG A 3 51.06 40.59 -70.93
N ILE A 4 52.32 41.06 -71.12
CA ILE A 4 53.54 40.27 -70.89
C ILE A 4 53.80 40.03 -69.39
N ASN A 5 53.16 40.78 -68.46
CA ASN A 5 53.46 40.80 -67.06
C ASN A 5 52.48 39.92 -66.20
N THR A 6 51.52 39.22 -66.76
CA THR A 6 50.63 38.35 -66.02
C THR A 6 50.40 37.01 -66.75
N ASN A 7 51.03 35.98 -66.23
CA ASN A 7 50.81 34.63 -66.76
C ASN A 7 49.50 34.07 -66.15
N VAL A 8 48.40 34.23 -66.87
CA VAL A 8 47.04 33.77 -66.43
C VAL A 8 46.98 32.26 -66.19
N SER A 9 47.69 31.47 -67.00
CA SER A 9 47.76 30.02 -66.83
C SER A 9 48.43 29.65 -65.52
N SER A 10 49.53 30.35 -65.15
CA SER A 10 50.20 30.10 -63.83
C SER A 10 49.32 30.49 -62.66
N LEU A 11 48.57 31.59 -62.75
CA LEU A 11 47.63 32.01 -61.70
C LEU A 11 46.48 31.03 -61.55
N ILE A 12 45.95 30.49 -62.65
CA ILE A 12 44.94 29.46 -62.64
C ILE A 12 45.47 28.15 -61.97
N ALA A 13 46.67 27.72 -62.37
CA ALA A 13 47.37 26.56 -61.83
C ALA A 13 47.57 26.70 -60.27
N GLN A 14 48.07 27.86 -59.83
CA GLN A 14 48.25 28.18 -58.42
C GLN A 14 46.92 28.18 -57.64
N LYS A 15 45.87 28.78 -58.25
CA LYS A 15 44.52 28.76 -57.63
C LYS A 15 44.00 27.35 -57.50
N THR A 16 44.14 26.51 -58.53
CA THR A 16 43.74 25.10 -58.51
C THR A 16 44.52 24.32 -57.47
N LEU A 17 45.84 24.48 -57.41
CA LEU A 17 46.72 23.84 -56.45
C LEU A 17 46.31 24.20 -54.99
N ARG A 18 46.09 25.48 -54.73
CA ARG A 18 45.61 25.96 -53.40
C ARG A 18 44.29 25.38 -53.07
N LYS A 19 43.35 25.31 -54.01
CA LYS A 19 42.02 24.68 -53.83
C LYS A 19 42.16 23.19 -53.51
N THR A 20 42.93 22.45 -54.31
CA THR A 20 43.11 20.97 -54.06
C THR A 20 43.82 20.68 -52.75
N ASN A 21 44.83 21.48 -52.35
CA ASN A 21 45.48 21.33 -51.04
C ASN A 21 44.51 21.65 -49.91
N GLY A 22 43.59 22.60 -50.01
CA GLY A 22 42.58 22.91 -49.03
C GLY A 22 41.55 21.75 -48.92
N GLU A 23 41.13 21.19 -50.04
CA GLU A 23 40.23 20.04 -50.08
C GLU A 23 40.90 18.77 -49.47
N LEU A 24 42.18 18.54 -49.77
CA LEU A 24 42.98 17.46 -49.21
C LEU A 24 43.07 17.58 -47.68
N GLN A 25 43.42 18.77 -47.16
CA GLN A 25 43.48 19.03 -45.72
C GLN A 25 42.12 18.78 -45.04
N THR A 26 41.01 19.22 -45.65
CA THR A 26 39.67 19.00 -45.15
C THR A 26 39.31 17.51 -45.12
N THR A 27 39.67 16.80 -46.20
CA THR A 27 39.43 15.35 -46.30
C THR A 27 40.26 14.55 -45.29
N LEU A 28 41.56 14.90 -45.14
CA LEU A 28 42.42 14.28 -44.12
C LEU A 28 41.91 14.53 -42.69
N LYS A 29 41.44 15.75 -42.41
CA LYS A 29 40.82 16.08 -41.10
C LYS A 29 39.58 15.26 -40.86
N ARG A 30 38.68 15.10 -41.86
CA ARG A 30 37.49 14.27 -41.78
C ARG A 30 37.83 12.78 -41.57
N LEU A 31 38.86 12.30 -42.28
CA LEU A 31 39.30 10.90 -42.12
C LEU A 31 39.91 10.65 -40.75
N SER A 32 40.73 11.60 -40.26
CA SER A 32 41.37 11.47 -38.94
C SER A 32 40.38 11.54 -37.77
N THR A 33 39.34 12.39 -37.88
CA THR A 33 38.32 12.53 -36.82
C THR A 33 37.14 11.56 -36.95
N GLY A 34 36.95 10.96 -38.14
CA GLY A 34 35.76 10.18 -38.46
C GLY A 34 34.48 10.99 -38.60
N LEU A 35 34.57 12.34 -38.53
CA LEU A 35 33.42 13.24 -38.56
C LEU A 35 33.34 14.03 -39.84
N ARG A 36 32.16 14.16 -40.44
CA ARG A 36 31.89 14.98 -41.63
C ARG A 36 32.02 16.47 -41.32
N ILE A 37 31.52 16.89 -40.13
CA ILE A 37 31.50 18.26 -39.65
C ILE A 37 32.49 18.35 -38.48
N ASN A 38 33.55 19.11 -38.62
CA ASN A 38 34.60 19.30 -37.63
C ASN A 38 34.71 20.72 -37.09
N SER A 39 34.08 21.69 -37.76
CA SER A 39 34.11 23.09 -37.37
C SER A 39 32.86 23.81 -37.85
N GLY A 40 32.52 24.95 -37.21
CA GLY A 40 31.40 25.78 -37.62
C GLY A 40 31.58 26.38 -39.04
N LYS A 41 32.79 26.31 -39.62
CA LYS A 41 33.04 26.72 -41.01
C LYS A 41 32.55 25.69 -42.02
N ASP A 42 32.51 24.38 -41.62
CA ASP A 42 32.10 23.29 -42.51
C ASP A 42 30.58 23.27 -42.70
N ASP A 43 29.83 23.44 -41.61
CA ASP A 43 28.37 23.52 -41.58
C ASP A 43 27.92 24.05 -40.22
N PRO A 44 27.63 25.35 -40.07
CA PRO A 44 27.23 25.93 -38.78
C PRO A 44 25.93 25.32 -38.23
N ALA A 45 24.93 25.12 -39.09
CA ALA A 45 23.63 24.58 -38.69
C ALA A 45 23.73 23.10 -38.29
N GLY A 46 24.48 22.32 -39.09
CA GLY A 46 24.75 20.91 -38.78
C GLY A 46 25.59 20.73 -37.51
N LEU A 47 26.51 21.64 -37.19
CA LEU A 47 27.27 21.58 -35.95
C LEU A 47 26.39 21.83 -34.76
N ILE A 48 25.50 22.84 -34.76
CA ILE A 48 24.55 23.13 -33.70
C ILE A 48 23.63 21.93 -33.48
N ALA A 49 23.08 21.37 -34.55
CA ALA A 49 22.22 20.18 -34.47
C ALA A 49 22.96 18.95 -33.86
N SER A 50 24.22 18.75 -34.32
CA SER A 50 25.06 17.66 -33.80
C SER A 50 25.37 17.79 -32.31
N GLU A 51 25.70 19.01 -31.85
CA GLU A 51 25.98 19.27 -30.43
C GLU A 51 24.72 19.15 -29.56
N ASN A 52 23.54 19.58 -30.04
CA ASN A 52 22.28 19.34 -29.37
C ASN A 52 21.97 17.85 -29.23
N LEU A 53 22.09 17.08 -30.33
CA LEU A 53 21.88 15.63 -30.28
C LEU A 53 22.91 14.93 -29.37
N ARG A 54 24.16 15.39 -29.35
CA ARG A 54 25.20 14.84 -28.47
C ARG A 54 24.85 15.08 -26.99
N ARG A 55 24.36 16.27 -26.68
CA ARG A 55 23.86 16.63 -25.35
C ARG A 55 22.67 15.69 -24.96
N ASP A 56 21.70 15.55 -25.86
CA ASP A 56 20.50 14.74 -25.61
C ASP A 56 20.86 13.26 -25.45
N ILE A 57 21.79 12.73 -26.27
CA ILE A 57 22.31 11.37 -26.10
C ILE A 57 23.02 11.19 -24.74
N THR A 58 23.80 12.19 -24.32
CA THR A 58 24.50 12.11 -23.04
C THR A 58 23.53 12.14 -21.87
N SER A 59 22.52 13.00 -21.91
CA SER A 59 21.45 13.07 -20.92
C SER A 59 20.65 11.75 -20.88
N ALA A 60 20.28 11.22 -22.05
CA ALA A 60 19.56 9.95 -22.13
C ALA A 60 20.38 8.76 -21.56
N LYS A 61 21.68 8.69 -21.86
CA LYS A 61 22.57 7.68 -21.26
C LYS A 61 22.63 7.78 -19.74
N ARG A 62 22.65 8.99 -19.18
CA ARG A 62 22.63 9.20 -17.73
C ARG A 62 21.28 8.79 -17.14
N ALA A 63 20.17 9.12 -17.81
CA ALA A 63 18.84 8.68 -17.40
C ALA A 63 18.74 7.14 -17.34
N ILE A 64 19.25 6.42 -18.33
CA ILE A 64 19.32 4.96 -18.34
C ILE A 64 20.11 4.45 -17.12
N THR A 65 21.32 4.98 -16.89
CA THR A 65 22.14 4.59 -15.74
C THR A 65 21.42 4.87 -14.39
N ASN A 66 20.68 5.98 -14.29
CA ASN A 66 19.90 6.29 -13.10
C ASN A 66 18.75 5.31 -12.92
N SER A 67 18.05 4.92 -14.00
CA SER A 67 17.00 3.91 -13.95
C SER A 67 17.52 2.55 -13.52
N GLU A 68 18.70 2.14 -14.02
CA GLU A 68 19.37 0.93 -13.59
C GLU A 68 19.70 0.94 -12.09
N ARG A 69 20.20 2.09 -11.57
CA ARG A 69 20.49 2.25 -10.14
C ARG A 69 19.22 2.24 -9.29
N ALA A 70 18.14 2.87 -9.77
CA ALA A 70 16.83 2.80 -9.11
C ALA A 70 16.34 1.35 -9.01
N GLY A 71 16.42 0.60 -10.11
CA GLY A 71 16.10 -0.84 -10.13
C GLY A 71 16.95 -1.65 -9.15
N GLN A 72 18.25 -1.37 -9.04
CA GLN A 72 19.13 -2.04 -8.06
C GLN A 72 18.75 -1.72 -6.61
N LEU A 73 18.35 -0.46 -6.31
CA LEU A 73 17.88 -0.08 -4.98
C LEU A 73 16.61 -0.84 -4.63
N ILE A 74 15.62 -0.85 -5.54
CA ILE A 74 14.36 -1.58 -5.36
C ILE A 74 14.63 -3.07 -5.16
N ALA A 75 15.49 -3.68 -5.97
CA ALA A 75 15.85 -5.10 -5.82
C ALA A 75 16.53 -5.40 -4.47
N THR A 76 17.31 -4.44 -3.94
CA THR A 76 17.92 -4.58 -2.60
C THR A 76 16.85 -4.52 -1.51
N ALA A 77 15.88 -3.59 -1.63
CA ALA A 77 14.74 -3.50 -0.71
C ALA A 77 13.89 -4.77 -0.77
N ASP A 78 13.52 -5.25 -1.97
CA ASP A 78 12.73 -6.46 -2.19
C ASP A 78 13.38 -7.71 -1.58
N SER A 79 14.70 -7.85 -1.75
CA SER A 79 15.45 -8.94 -1.10
C SER A 79 15.39 -8.88 0.43
N ALA A 80 15.43 -7.68 1.02
CA ALA A 80 15.31 -7.51 2.47
C ALA A 80 13.87 -7.75 2.95
N LEU A 81 12.87 -7.26 2.21
CA LEU A 81 11.45 -7.52 2.47
C LEU A 81 11.13 -9.01 2.43
N SER A 82 11.68 -9.73 1.45
CA SER A 82 11.53 -11.20 1.38
C SER A 82 12.09 -11.92 2.60
N GLN A 83 13.21 -11.44 3.16
CA GLN A 83 13.77 -12.00 4.40
C GLN A 83 12.86 -11.69 5.61
N VAL A 84 12.32 -10.46 5.69
CA VAL A 84 11.36 -10.08 6.74
C VAL A 84 10.08 -10.90 6.64
N SER A 85 9.53 -11.09 5.44
CA SER A 85 8.37 -11.94 5.22
C SER A 85 8.59 -13.39 5.67
N ASN A 86 9.79 -13.96 5.43
CA ASN A 86 10.11 -15.28 5.95
C ASN A 86 10.14 -15.32 7.49
N LEU A 87 10.75 -14.30 8.15
CA LEU A 87 10.75 -14.20 9.61
C LEU A 87 9.34 -14.03 10.19
N LEU A 88 8.48 -13.27 9.52
CA LEU A 88 7.08 -13.12 9.92
C LEU A 88 6.31 -14.44 9.80
N ASN A 89 6.55 -15.22 8.75
CA ASN A 89 5.96 -16.54 8.59
C ASN A 89 6.46 -17.53 9.67
N ASP A 90 7.73 -17.43 10.07
CA ASP A 90 8.28 -18.22 11.18
C ASP A 90 7.60 -17.81 12.51
N ILE A 91 7.46 -16.52 12.76
CA ILE A 91 6.72 -16.00 13.93
C ILE A 91 5.29 -16.52 13.92
N ARG A 92 4.59 -16.46 12.79
CA ARG A 92 3.23 -16.99 12.66
C ARG A 92 3.16 -18.47 13.03
N GLY A 93 4.10 -19.27 12.57
CA GLY A 93 4.21 -20.69 12.94
C GLY A 93 4.32 -20.90 14.45
N LEU A 94 5.18 -20.11 15.12
CA LEU A 94 5.38 -20.16 16.58
C LEU A 94 4.14 -19.71 17.35
N VAL A 95 3.43 -18.70 16.85
CA VAL A 95 2.17 -18.21 17.44
C VAL A 95 1.09 -19.32 17.38
N VAL A 96 0.92 -19.96 16.21
CA VAL A 96 -0.04 -21.06 16.03
C VAL A 96 0.31 -22.26 16.92
N GLU A 97 1.61 -22.57 17.07
CA GLU A 97 2.05 -23.63 17.99
C GLU A 97 1.73 -23.28 19.44
N ALA A 98 2.00 -22.04 19.87
CA ALA A 98 1.72 -21.59 21.23
C ALA A 98 0.22 -21.55 21.57
N ALA A 99 -0.65 -21.31 20.57
CA ALA A 99 -2.10 -21.37 20.75
C ALA A 99 -2.63 -22.77 21.12
N ASN A 100 -1.84 -23.83 20.90
CA ASN A 100 -2.20 -25.20 21.26
C ASN A 100 -1.87 -25.51 22.74
N THR A 101 -2.46 -24.75 23.65
CA THR A 101 -2.22 -24.83 25.11
C THR A 101 -2.60 -26.17 25.74
N GLY A 102 -3.36 -27.05 25.06
CA GLY A 102 -3.71 -28.39 25.54
C GLY A 102 -2.57 -29.40 25.44
N VAL A 103 -1.52 -29.13 24.66
CA VAL A 103 -0.41 -30.06 24.40
C VAL A 103 0.93 -29.44 24.68
N VAL A 104 1.08 -28.13 24.44
CA VAL A 104 2.33 -27.38 24.61
C VAL A 104 2.49 -26.96 26.06
N SER A 105 3.67 -27.23 26.67
CA SER A 105 3.95 -26.83 28.04
C SER A 105 4.35 -25.35 28.13
N ASP A 106 4.22 -24.75 29.31
CA ASP A 106 4.64 -23.37 29.58
C ASP A 106 6.12 -23.13 29.21
N GLU A 107 7.00 -24.14 29.44
CA GLU A 107 8.41 -24.04 29.07
C GLU A 107 8.61 -24.01 27.54
N GLN A 108 7.74 -24.71 26.79
CA GLN A 108 7.76 -24.66 25.32
C GLN A 108 7.26 -23.30 24.82
N ILE A 109 6.18 -22.77 25.41
CA ILE A 109 5.69 -21.42 25.10
C ILE A 109 6.78 -20.40 25.39
N ALA A 110 7.53 -20.53 26.53
CA ALA A 110 8.66 -19.66 26.83
C ALA A 110 9.76 -19.75 25.77
N ALA A 111 10.08 -20.94 25.30
CA ALA A 111 11.07 -21.14 24.24
C ALA A 111 10.61 -20.52 22.92
N ASN A 112 9.33 -20.70 22.55
CA ASN A 112 8.75 -20.09 21.36
C ASN A 112 8.76 -18.56 21.47
N GLN A 113 8.45 -17.98 22.64
CA GLN A 113 8.51 -16.54 22.87
C GLN A 113 9.92 -15.97 22.68
N LEU A 114 10.96 -16.66 23.20
CA LEU A 114 12.34 -16.26 22.99
C LEU A 114 12.72 -16.29 21.50
N GLN A 115 12.17 -17.23 20.74
CA GLN A 115 12.41 -17.30 19.30
C GLN A 115 11.68 -16.19 18.55
N VAL A 116 10.44 -15.83 18.96
CA VAL A 116 9.72 -14.65 18.46
C VAL A 116 10.53 -13.39 18.73
N ASP A 117 10.99 -13.18 19.97
CA ASP A 117 11.81 -12.02 20.35
C ASP A 117 13.07 -11.93 19.49
N SER A 118 13.76 -13.05 19.26
CA SER A 118 14.94 -13.11 18.39
C SER A 118 14.63 -12.78 16.94
N SER A 119 13.47 -13.23 16.44
CA SER A 119 13.03 -12.92 15.06
C SER A 119 12.68 -11.44 14.91
N LEU A 120 12.03 -10.83 15.91
CA LEU A 120 11.74 -9.39 15.94
C LEU A 120 13.04 -8.55 15.98
N GLU A 121 14.04 -8.97 16.76
CA GLU A 121 15.36 -8.32 16.73
C GLU A 121 16.07 -8.47 15.38
N ALA A 122 15.88 -9.62 14.70
CA ALA A 122 16.42 -9.82 13.37
C ALA A 122 15.75 -8.89 12.34
N ILE A 123 14.44 -8.68 12.43
CA ILE A 123 13.70 -7.71 11.60
C ILE A 123 14.24 -6.30 11.82
N ASP A 124 14.34 -5.85 13.07
CA ASP A 124 14.88 -4.52 13.39
C ASP A 124 16.32 -4.36 12.89
N ARG A 125 17.13 -5.41 12.98
CA ARG A 125 18.50 -5.39 12.44
C ARG A 125 18.52 -5.29 10.92
N ILE A 126 17.65 -6.02 10.20
CA ILE A 126 17.50 -5.91 8.75
C ILE A 126 17.12 -4.47 8.38
N ALA A 127 16.15 -3.88 9.07
CA ALA A 127 15.72 -2.50 8.84
C ALA A 127 16.87 -1.49 8.97
N GLN A 128 17.74 -1.66 9.96
CA GLN A 128 18.85 -0.74 10.27
C GLN A 128 20.09 -0.98 9.42
N THR A 129 20.36 -2.23 9.00
CA THR A 129 21.61 -2.58 8.31
C THR A 129 21.47 -2.65 6.81
N THR A 130 20.24 -2.71 6.26
CA THR A 130 20.03 -2.73 4.81
C THR A 130 20.36 -1.36 4.24
N THR A 131 21.47 -1.32 3.49
CA THR A 131 21.99 -0.08 2.92
C THR A 131 22.19 -0.23 1.41
N PHE A 132 21.95 0.86 0.69
CA PHE A 132 22.29 0.99 -0.71
C PHE A 132 23.24 2.18 -0.89
N GLN A 133 24.45 1.93 -1.38
CA GLN A 133 25.51 2.95 -1.54
C GLN A 133 25.80 3.75 -0.24
N GLY A 134 25.70 3.10 0.92
CA GLY A 134 25.96 3.72 2.23
C GLY A 134 24.79 4.50 2.83
N ARG A 135 23.62 4.47 2.20
CA ARG A 135 22.38 5.04 2.73
C ARG A 135 21.46 3.90 3.17
N THR A 136 20.93 3.96 4.37
CA THR A 136 19.87 3.07 4.83
C THR A 136 18.61 3.30 4.01
N ILE A 137 17.87 2.24 3.72
CA ILE A 137 16.69 2.31 2.82
C ILE A 137 15.39 1.87 3.50
N LEU A 138 15.46 1.18 4.65
CA LEU A 138 14.31 0.62 5.36
C LEU A 138 14.14 1.17 6.77
N ASP A 139 14.82 2.27 7.08
CA ASP A 139 14.77 2.93 8.41
C ASP A 139 13.72 4.05 8.50
N GLY A 140 12.94 4.27 7.42
CA GLY A 140 11.96 5.35 7.31
C GLY A 140 12.53 6.68 6.82
N SER A 141 13.86 6.76 6.58
CA SER A 141 14.47 8.01 6.06
C SER A 141 14.06 8.33 4.62
N LEU A 142 13.50 7.37 3.91
CA LEU A 142 12.98 7.47 2.55
C LEU A 142 11.45 7.49 2.50
N ASP A 143 10.79 7.66 3.64
CA ASP A 143 9.35 7.81 3.70
C ASP A 143 8.91 9.25 3.43
N PHE A 144 7.63 9.45 3.12
CA PHE A 144 7.07 10.78 2.93
C PHE A 144 6.83 11.49 4.26
N LEU A 145 7.09 12.79 4.29
CA LEU A 145 6.80 13.62 5.44
C LEU A 145 5.36 14.13 5.34
N VAL A 146 4.50 13.62 6.20
CA VAL A 146 3.09 14.02 6.27
C VAL A 146 2.87 14.95 7.46
N SER A 147 2.20 16.06 7.22
CA SER A 147 1.77 16.99 8.26
C SER A 147 0.27 17.21 8.21
N ALA A 148 -0.38 17.26 9.38
CA ALA A 148 -1.78 17.65 9.46
C ALA A 148 -1.98 19.03 8.83
N GLY A 149 -2.77 19.10 7.76
CA GLY A 149 -2.95 20.31 6.96
C GLY A 149 -4.09 21.19 7.46
N GLY A 150 -3.84 22.49 7.49
CA GLY A 150 -4.86 23.54 7.35
C GLY A 150 -5.72 23.89 8.57
N THR A 151 -6.31 25.07 8.50
CA THR A 151 -7.05 25.77 9.55
C THR A 151 -8.43 25.14 9.88
N ASN A 152 -8.90 24.14 9.10
CA ASN A 152 -10.20 23.48 9.28
C ASN A 152 -10.13 21.96 8.98
N GLY A 153 -8.96 21.36 8.98
CA GLY A 153 -8.81 19.91 8.76
C GLY A 153 -9.03 19.16 10.07
N VAL A 154 -9.88 18.15 10.05
CA VAL A 154 -9.75 17.06 11.01
C VAL A 154 -8.42 16.41 10.65
N GLY A 155 -7.49 16.38 11.59
CA GLY A 155 -6.17 15.83 11.37
C GLY A 155 -6.23 14.34 11.03
N LEU A 156 -5.08 13.73 10.98
CA LEU A 156 -4.92 12.29 10.76
C LEU A 156 -5.53 11.42 11.89
N ASP A 157 -6.21 12.02 12.85
CA ASP A 157 -6.78 11.35 14.04
C ASP A 157 -7.90 10.36 13.69
N THR A 158 -8.53 10.48 12.50
CA THR A 158 -9.53 9.54 12.00
C THR A 158 -8.98 8.59 10.94
N VAL A 159 -7.68 8.65 10.70
CA VAL A 159 -6.98 7.78 9.76
C VAL A 159 -6.29 6.68 10.56
N GLU A 160 -6.70 5.46 10.33
CA GLU A 160 -6.13 4.28 10.95
C GLU A 160 -4.79 3.90 10.29
N ASP A 161 -4.74 3.97 8.95
CA ASP A 161 -3.53 3.71 8.17
C ASP A 161 -3.44 4.63 6.95
N LEU A 162 -2.24 5.13 6.67
CA LEU A 162 -1.94 5.99 5.53
C LEU A 162 -0.66 5.51 4.85
N LYS A 163 -0.81 4.96 3.67
CA LYS A 163 0.30 4.52 2.81
C LYS A 163 0.42 5.45 1.60
N ILE A 164 1.61 5.98 1.35
CA ILE A 164 1.90 6.83 0.20
C ILE A 164 2.99 6.17 -0.62
N ASP A 165 2.61 5.52 -1.71
CA ASP A 165 3.55 4.84 -2.58
C ASP A 165 4.29 5.82 -3.48
N GLN A 166 3.59 6.83 -4.02
CA GLN A 166 4.17 7.84 -4.90
C GLN A 166 3.54 9.21 -4.67
N ALA A 167 4.37 10.25 -4.59
CA ALA A 167 3.92 11.64 -4.64
C ALA A 167 4.89 12.49 -5.47
N ASN A 168 4.38 13.10 -6.54
CA ASN A 168 5.15 14.03 -7.36
C ASN A 168 4.89 15.47 -6.89
N LEU A 169 5.80 16.00 -6.09
CA LEU A 169 5.65 17.32 -5.46
C LEU A 169 5.86 18.50 -6.42
N GLY A 170 6.29 18.23 -7.65
CA GLY A 170 6.54 19.27 -8.65
C GLY A 170 7.57 20.29 -8.19
N THR A 171 7.30 21.56 -8.45
CA THR A 171 8.13 22.71 -8.03
C THR A 171 7.75 23.29 -6.68
N SER A 172 6.62 22.83 -6.10
CA SER A 172 6.08 23.36 -4.84
C SER A 172 6.67 22.71 -3.61
N GLU A 173 7.43 21.62 -3.78
CA GLU A 173 8.00 20.79 -2.71
C GLU A 173 6.97 20.19 -1.74
N SER A 174 5.68 20.45 -1.97
CA SER A 174 4.57 19.91 -1.18
C SER A 174 3.31 19.71 -2.03
N ILE A 175 2.46 18.79 -1.60
CA ILE A 175 1.12 18.55 -2.16
C ILE A 175 0.13 18.60 -1.01
N ASP A 176 -0.91 19.44 -1.14
CA ASP A 176 -2.05 19.40 -0.25
C ASP A 176 -3.02 18.30 -0.73
N VAL A 177 -3.38 17.42 0.18
CA VAL A 177 -4.32 16.33 -0.04
C VAL A 177 -5.60 16.66 0.70
N SER A 178 -6.70 16.72 -0.04
CA SER A 178 -8.04 16.91 0.50
C SER A 178 -8.90 15.71 0.16
N ILE A 179 -9.38 15.02 1.18
CA ILE A 179 -10.21 13.84 1.08
C ILE A 179 -11.60 14.19 1.60
N SER A 180 -12.60 13.92 0.77
CA SER A 180 -14.01 14.05 1.15
C SER A 180 -14.65 12.67 1.06
N ILE A 181 -15.15 12.16 2.18
CA ILE A 181 -15.90 10.91 2.26
C ILE A 181 -17.36 11.23 1.94
N SER A 182 -17.86 10.67 0.84
CA SER A 182 -19.25 10.86 0.41
C SER A 182 -20.20 9.90 1.12
N ASN A 183 -19.78 8.64 1.24
CA ASN A 183 -20.51 7.61 1.97
C ASN A 183 -19.49 6.78 2.78
N PRO A 184 -19.69 6.63 4.10
CA PRO A 184 -18.86 5.73 4.89
C PRO A 184 -19.13 4.27 4.52
N ALA A 185 -18.18 3.39 4.80
CA ALA A 185 -18.40 1.96 4.70
C ALA A 185 -19.42 1.49 5.72
N THR A 186 -20.18 0.45 5.38
CA THR A 186 -21.11 -0.19 6.30
C THR A 186 -20.81 -1.67 6.46
N THR A 187 -21.15 -2.23 7.62
CA THR A 187 -21.22 -3.67 7.86
C THR A 187 -22.46 -4.26 7.19
N ALA A 188 -22.47 -5.55 6.95
CA ALA A 188 -23.72 -6.28 6.65
C ALA A 188 -24.47 -6.50 7.98
N ALA A 189 -25.76 -6.20 7.99
CA ALA A 189 -26.57 -6.36 9.20
C ALA A 189 -27.95 -6.92 8.87
N LEU A 190 -28.35 -7.94 9.63
CA LEU A 190 -29.72 -8.49 9.66
C LEU A 190 -30.27 -8.35 11.07
N SER A 191 -31.58 -8.22 11.17
CA SER A 191 -32.25 -8.20 12.47
C SER A 191 -33.46 -9.12 12.49
N VAL A 192 -33.73 -9.67 13.67
CA VAL A 192 -34.98 -10.36 13.98
C VAL A 192 -35.75 -9.46 14.91
N ASP A 193 -36.93 -8.99 14.47
CA ASP A 193 -37.80 -8.09 15.24
C ASP A 193 -38.22 -8.73 16.55
N ALA A 194 -38.50 -7.92 17.54
CA ALA A 194 -38.97 -8.39 18.85
C ALA A 194 -40.26 -9.26 18.78
N ASN A 195 -41.05 -9.14 17.70
CA ASN A 195 -42.20 -10.00 17.44
C ASN A 195 -41.82 -11.46 17.08
N GLY A 196 -40.56 -11.70 16.68
CA GLY A 196 -39.99 -13.04 16.51
C GLY A 196 -39.83 -13.82 17.82
N PHE A 197 -40.04 -13.14 18.95
CA PHE A 197 -39.85 -13.69 20.26
C PHE A 197 -41.07 -13.40 21.14
N THR A 198 -41.42 -14.29 22.08
CA THR A 198 -42.43 -14.01 23.12
C THR A 198 -41.71 -13.86 24.45
N ASN A 199 -41.86 -12.70 25.08
CA ASN A 199 -41.14 -12.36 26.33
C ASN A 199 -39.61 -12.49 26.20
N ASN A 200 -39.05 -12.05 25.06
CA ASN A 200 -37.64 -12.19 24.71
C ASN A 200 -37.11 -13.63 24.60
N ALA A 201 -37.99 -14.62 24.34
CA ALA A 201 -37.61 -16.01 24.20
C ALA A 201 -38.25 -16.65 22.95
N LEU A 202 -37.61 -17.69 22.42
CA LEU A 202 -38.09 -18.43 21.26
C LEU A 202 -39.43 -19.10 21.57
N ASN A 203 -40.36 -19.04 20.64
CA ASN A 203 -41.70 -19.62 20.73
C ASN A 203 -41.70 -21.13 20.51
N ASP A 204 -40.71 -21.66 19.77
CA ASP A 204 -40.57 -23.08 19.46
C ASP A 204 -39.08 -23.40 19.18
N ASP A 205 -38.77 -24.67 18.96
CA ASP A 205 -37.43 -25.14 18.61
C ASP A 205 -37.00 -24.52 17.27
N LEU A 206 -35.73 -24.11 17.19
CA LEU A 206 -35.17 -23.40 16.03
C LEU A 206 -33.82 -23.99 15.63
N VAL A 207 -33.65 -24.26 14.34
CA VAL A 207 -32.37 -24.61 13.74
C VAL A 207 -32.07 -23.60 12.62
N ILE A 208 -30.99 -22.86 12.78
CA ILE A 208 -30.52 -21.89 11.78
C ILE A 208 -29.11 -22.21 11.31
N LYS A 209 -28.85 -21.90 10.09
CA LYS A 209 -27.49 -21.83 9.54
C LYS A 209 -27.13 -20.36 9.36
N LEU A 210 -26.07 -19.94 10.04
CA LEU A 210 -25.51 -18.60 9.92
C LEU A 210 -24.23 -18.67 9.12
N SER A 211 -24.17 -17.89 8.04
CA SER A 211 -22.97 -17.75 7.21
C SER A 211 -22.54 -16.30 7.19
N GLY A 212 -21.27 -16.07 7.43
CA GLY A 212 -20.65 -14.75 7.33
C GLY A 212 -19.39 -14.79 6.48
N THR A 213 -18.60 -13.74 6.56
CA THR A 213 -17.40 -13.54 5.73
C THR A 213 -16.37 -14.65 5.94
N ASP A 214 -16.20 -15.14 7.18
CA ASP A 214 -15.12 -16.05 7.56
C ASP A 214 -15.53 -17.51 7.53
N GLY A 215 -16.83 -17.80 7.67
CA GLY A 215 -17.31 -19.17 7.62
C GLY A 215 -18.81 -19.33 7.87
N THR A 216 -19.19 -20.57 8.14
CA THR A 216 -20.60 -20.98 8.30
C THR A 216 -20.73 -21.90 9.51
N GLU A 217 -21.76 -21.67 10.34
CA GLU A 217 -22.06 -22.47 11.50
C GLU A 217 -23.57 -22.78 11.59
N VAL A 218 -23.92 -23.91 12.20
CA VAL A 218 -25.32 -24.35 12.41
C VAL A 218 -25.62 -24.33 13.87
N PHE A 219 -26.65 -23.56 14.23
CA PHE A 219 -27.12 -23.46 15.63
C PHE A 219 -28.44 -24.18 15.81
N THR A 220 -28.59 -24.86 16.96
CA THR A 220 -29.83 -25.49 17.38
C THR A 220 -30.24 -24.93 18.73
N PHE A 221 -31.38 -24.28 18.76
CA PHE A 221 -31.95 -23.69 19.96
C PHE A 221 -33.27 -24.40 20.33
N GLN A 222 -33.50 -24.54 21.61
CA GLN A 222 -34.74 -25.10 22.11
C GLN A 222 -35.78 -24.00 22.40
N GLN A 223 -37.03 -24.34 22.41
CA GLN A 223 -38.14 -23.48 22.87
C GLN A 223 -37.78 -22.83 24.21
N GLY A 224 -37.99 -21.54 24.32
CA GLY A 224 -37.73 -20.77 25.55
C GLY A 224 -36.30 -20.25 25.68
N ALA A 225 -35.37 -20.53 24.72
CA ALA A 225 -34.07 -19.87 24.67
C ALA A 225 -34.26 -18.37 24.48
N THR A 226 -33.56 -17.55 25.27
CA THR A 226 -33.71 -16.10 25.25
C THR A 226 -32.88 -15.48 24.11
N VAL A 227 -33.22 -14.24 23.71
CA VAL A 227 -32.43 -13.49 22.74
C VAL A 227 -30.96 -13.35 23.19
N ASP A 228 -30.73 -13.25 24.52
CA ASP A 228 -29.37 -13.18 25.07
C ASP A 228 -28.62 -14.52 24.94
N ASP A 229 -29.36 -15.67 25.06
CA ASP A 229 -28.76 -16.99 24.84
C ASP A 229 -28.36 -17.17 23.39
N LEU A 230 -29.22 -16.73 22.45
CA LEU A 230 -28.91 -16.74 21.01
C LEU A 230 -27.70 -15.88 20.70
N ALA A 231 -27.69 -14.64 21.19
CA ALA A 231 -26.57 -13.73 20.99
C ALA A 231 -25.27 -14.31 21.57
N SER A 232 -25.33 -14.87 22.77
CA SER A 232 -24.16 -15.48 23.41
C SER A 232 -23.62 -16.68 22.64
N ALA A 233 -24.51 -17.55 22.13
CA ALA A 233 -24.10 -18.72 21.34
C ALA A 233 -23.46 -18.32 20.00
N ILE A 234 -24.00 -17.30 19.33
CA ILE A 234 -23.44 -16.78 18.07
C ILE A 234 -22.09 -16.13 18.33
N ASN A 235 -21.97 -15.30 19.37
CA ASN A 235 -20.73 -14.63 19.73
C ASN A 235 -19.61 -15.59 20.17
N LEU A 236 -19.95 -16.80 20.64
CA LEU A 236 -18.95 -17.82 20.99
C LEU A 236 -18.13 -18.29 19.79
N VAL A 237 -18.68 -18.16 18.59
CA VAL A 237 -18.06 -18.56 17.33
C VAL A 237 -17.97 -17.40 16.32
N SER A 238 -18.02 -16.17 16.82
CA SER A 238 -17.94 -14.97 15.97
C SER A 238 -16.62 -14.88 15.20
N ASP A 239 -15.52 -15.38 15.77
CA ASP A 239 -14.22 -15.49 15.12
C ASP A 239 -14.21 -16.48 13.94
N ALA A 240 -15.08 -17.49 13.96
CA ALA A 240 -15.21 -18.48 12.88
C ALA A 240 -16.19 -18.06 11.79
N THR A 241 -17.18 -17.24 12.13
CA THR A 241 -18.22 -16.79 11.19
C THR A 241 -18.02 -15.37 10.69
N GLY A 242 -17.32 -14.52 11.46
CA GLY A 242 -17.20 -13.10 11.20
C GLY A 242 -18.49 -12.31 11.51
N VAL A 243 -19.44 -12.93 12.26
CA VAL A 243 -20.73 -12.31 12.61
C VAL A 243 -20.84 -12.19 14.13
N GLU A 244 -21.19 -11.01 14.59
CA GLU A 244 -21.52 -10.70 15.98
C GLU A 244 -23.01 -10.52 16.15
N ALA A 245 -23.53 -10.93 17.30
CA ALA A 245 -24.93 -10.80 17.65
C ALA A 245 -25.10 -9.91 18.88
N THR A 246 -26.07 -9.00 18.83
CA THR A 246 -26.42 -8.14 19.95
C THR A 246 -27.93 -8.18 20.21
N ASN A 247 -28.31 -8.09 21.49
CA ASN A 247 -29.70 -7.93 21.89
C ASN A 247 -29.98 -6.42 22.13
N ASN A 248 -30.76 -5.83 21.24
CA ASN A 248 -31.20 -4.44 21.37
C ASN A 248 -32.70 -4.38 21.74
N ASN A 249 -32.98 -4.37 23.03
CA ASN A 249 -34.35 -4.34 23.57
C ASN A 249 -35.28 -5.45 23.01
N GLY A 250 -34.79 -6.68 22.89
CA GLY A 250 -35.54 -7.81 22.37
C GLY A 250 -35.47 -7.99 20.84
N VAL A 251 -34.79 -7.15 20.16
CA VAL A 251 -34.39 -7.31 18.74
C VAL A 251 -33.04 -7.99 18.72
N LEU A 252 -32.94 -9.11 18.03
CA LEU A 252 -31.64 -9.76 17.75
C LEU A 252 -31.03 -9.07 16.53
N GLU A 253 -29.95 -8.35 16.72
CA GLU A 253 -29.17 -7.76 15.64
C GLU A 253 -27.95 -8.63 15.34
N LEU A 254 -27.78 -8.99 14.07
CA LEU A 254 -26.65 -9.75 13.54
C LEU A 254 -25.88 -8.86 12.62
N ALA A 255 -24.63 -8.58 12.92
CA ALA A 255 -23.79 -7.71 12.10
C ALA A 255 -22.42 -8.35 11.86
N THR A 256 -21.83 -8.09 10.68
CA THR A 256 -20.45 -8.49 10.43
C THR A 256 -19.47 -7.56 11.14
N SER A 257 -18.36 -8.11 11.63
CA SER A 257 -17.23 -7.31 12.12
C SER A 257 -16.49 -6.59 11.00
N ALA A 258 -16.49 -7.18 9.80
CA ALA A 258 -15.89 -6.61 8.60
C ALA A 258 -16.83 -5.61 7.91
N TYR A 259 -16.24 -4.62 7.24
CA TYR A 259 -16.92 -3.59 6.46
C TYR A 259 -16.78 -3.85 4.97
N GLY A 260 -17.73 -3.29 4.20
CA GLY A 260 -17.64 -3.28 2.74
C GLY A 260 -18.44 -4.37 2.05
N ARG A 261 -18.36 -4.36 0.75
CA ARG A 261 -19.12 -5.25 -0.14
C ARG A 261 -18.74 -6.73 -0.01
N SER A 262 -17.55 -7.02 0.48
CA SER A 262 -17.10 -8.39 0.75
C SER A 262 -17.74 -8.97 2.02
N ALA A 263 -18.15 -8.11 2.95
CA ALA A 263 -18.81 -8.50 4.17
C ALA A 263 -20.28 -8.85 3.90
N PHE A 264 -20.71 -10.02 4.34
CA PHE A 264 -22.10 -10.46 4.22
C PHE A 264 -22.52 -11.24 5.46
N VAL A 265 -23.80 -11.16 5.75
CA VAL A 265 -24.48 -12.04 6.71
C VAL A 265 -25.64 -12.73 6.00
N ASP A 266 -25.73 -14.04 6.17
CA ASP A 266 -26.74 -14.90 5.55
C ASP A 266 -27.31 -15.83 6.62
N VAL A 267 -28.61 -15.80 6.80
CA VAL A 267 -29.36 -16.61 7.77
C VAL A 267 -30.36 -17.50 7.04
N GLU A 268 -30.13 -18.78 7.09
CA GLU A 268 -31.03 -19.79 6.56
C GLU A 268 -31.73 -20.54 7.73
N VAL A 269 -33.04 -20.42 7.82
CA VAL A 269 -33.83 -21.22 8.79
C VAL A 269 -33.99 -22.61 8.21
N ILE A 270 -33.26 -23.57 8.80
CA ILE A 270 -33.32 -25.00 8.40
C ILE A 270 -34.60 -25.67 8.90
N SER A 271 -34.95 -25.39 10.12
CA SER A 271 -36.15 -25.93 10.76
C SER A 271 -36.61 -24.98 11.86
N GLU A 272 -37.91 -24.75 11.88
CA GLU A 272 -38.59 -24.01 12.92
C GLU A 272 -39.89 -24.77 13.32
N GLY A 273 -40.17 -24.86 14.60
CA GLY A 273 -41.38 -25.51 15.08
C GLY A 273 -42.64 -24.76 14.65
N ALA A 274 -43.81 -25.42 14.73
CA ALA A 274 -45.07 -24.90 14.17
C ALA A 274 -45.56 -23.59 14.82
N ALA A 275 -45.12 -23.29 16.05
CA ALA A 275 -45.41 -22.05 16.75
C ALA A 275 -44.26 -21.02 16.65
N GLY A 276 -43.21 -21.33 15.93
CA GLY A 276 -42.07 -20.44 15.73
C GLY A 276 -42.44 -19.21 14.89
N THR A 277 -41.79 -18.11 15.14
CA THR A 277 -42.00 -16.81 14.49
C THR A 277 -40.70 -16.13 14.13
N PHE A 278 -39.55 -16.79 14.32
CA PHE A 278 -38.22 -16.24 14.06
C PHE A 278 -38.05 -15.94 12.58
N GLY A 279 -38.34 -16.91 11.71
CA GLY A 279 -38.17 -16.77 10.26
C GLY A 279 -39.06 -15.69 9.66
N ASP A 280 -40.30 -15.55 10.14
CA ASP A 280 -41.27 -14.55 9.66
C ASP A 280 -40.88 -13.10 10.05
N ASN A 281 -40.07 -12.93 11.11
CA ASN A 281 -39.64 -11.63 11.64
C ASN A 281 -38.17 -11.31 11.35
N LEU A 282 -37.51 -12.11 10.51
CA LEU A 282 -36.19 -11.85 10.02
C LEU A 282 -36.26 -10.75 8.94
N SER A 283 -35.46 -9.70 9.07
CA SER A 283 -35.46 -8.54 8.14
C SER A 283 -35.09 -8.90 6.70
N GLY A 284 -34.42 -10.03 6.50
CA GLY A 284 -34.01 -10.59 5.22
C GLY A 284 -33.22 -11.86 5.44
N THR A 285 -32.99 -12.65 4.40
CA THR A 285 -32.16 -13.86 4.49
C THR A 285 -30.71 -13.58 4.30
N ARG A 286 -30.35 -12.51 3.55
CA ARG A 286 -28.99 -12.13 3.26
C ARG A 286 -28.86 -10.62 3.07
N GLU A 287 -27.86 -10.04 3.73
CA GLU A 287 -27.45 -8.66 3.54
C GLU A 287 -25.94 -8.57 3.30
N ILE A 288 -25.53 -7.50 2.62
CA ILE A 288 -24.12 -7.20 2.31
C ILE A 288 -23.79 -5.77 2.74
N GLY A 289 -22.56 -5.56 3.19
CA GLY A 289 -22.06 -4.24 3.49
C GLY A 289 -21.80 -3.38 2.24
N THR A 290 -21.43 -2.14 2.45
CA THR A 290 -21.06 -1.20 1.36
C THR A 290 -19.66 -0.67 1.58
N ASP A 291 -18.92 -0.52 0.48
CA ASP A 291 -17.59 0.06 0.51
C ASP A 291 -17.65 1.58 0.70
N ILE A 292 -16.60 2.14 1.29
CA ILE A 292 -16.43 3.58 1.41
C ILE A 292 -16.39 4.26 0.03
N GLU A 293 -17.04 5.40 -0.09
CA GLU A 293 -16.93 6.27 -1.25
C GLU A 293 -16.21 7.56 -0.87
N ALA A 294 -15.04 7.76 -1.42
CA ALA A 294 -14.20 8.94 -1.16
C ALA A 294 -13.78 9.64 -2.45
N ILE A 295 -13.53 10.93 -2.33
CA ILE A 295 -12.99 11.79 -3.39
C ILE A 295 -11.71 12.42 -2.85
N VAL A 296 -10.60 12.18 -3.54
CA VAL A 296 -9.28 12.72 -3.19
C VAL A 296 -8.87 13.75 -4.23
N ASN A 297 -8.66 14.98 -3.83
CA ASN A 297 -8.31 16.10 -4.73
C ASN A 297 -9.23 16.20 -5.96
N GLY A 298 -10.53 15.91 -5.78
CA GLY A 298 -11.52 15.95 -6.87
C GLY A 298 -11.58 14.70 -7.74
N VAL A 299 -10.77 13.68 -7.47
CA VAL A 299 -10.78 12.38 -8.17
C VAL A 299 -11.44 11.33 -7.29
N ARG A 300 -12.36 10.54 -7.85
CA ARG A 300 -13.01 9.44 -7.13
C ARG A 300 -12.01 8.33 -6.83
N ALA A 301 -11.90 7.96 -5.57
CA ALA A 301 -11.07 6.85 -5.11
C ALA A 301 -11.77 5.49 -5.29
N SER A 302 -11.00 4.43 -5.31
CA SER A 302 -11.49 3.05 -5.31
C SER A 302 -11.63 2.58 -3.87
N GLY A 303 -12.86 2.36 -3.40
CA GLY A 303 -13.16 1.89 -2.05
C GLY A 303 -13.10 0.37 -1.93
N ASN A 304 -12.69 -0.12 -0.78
CA ASN A 304 -12.73 -1.52 -0.36
C ASN A 304 -12.87 -1.56 1.17
N GLY A 305 -14.05 -1.86 1.69
CA GLY A 305 -14.35 -1.72 3.10
C GLY A 305 -14.15 -0.29 3.59
N ASN A 306 -13.43 -0.10 4.68
CA ASN A 306 -13.03 1.19 5.24
C ASN A 306 -11.78 1.80 4.58
N SER A 307 -11.19 1.08 3.62
CA SER A 307 -10.01 1.54 2.90
C SER A 307 -10.39 2.05 1.53
N PHE A 308 -9.67 3.05 1.04
CA PHE A 308 -9.77 3.51 -0.34
C PHE A 308 -8.39 3.85 -0.88
N SER A 309 -8.25 3.74 -2.18
CA SER A 309 -6.99 4.04 -2.86
C SER A 309 -7.21 4.91 -4.09
N ILE A 310 -6.20 5.70 -4.41
CA ILE A 310 -6.12 6.48 -5.62
C ILE A 310 -4.77 6.28 -6.27
N ASN A 311 -4.76 6.02 -7.57
CA ASN A 311 -3.55 5.94 -8.36
C ASN A 311 -3.67 6.90 -9.54
N THR A 312 -2.90 7.97 -9.49
CA THR A 312 -2.78 8.98 -10.56
C THR A 312 -1.31 9.18 -10.92
N SER A 313 -1.05 9.92 -11.98
CA SER A 313 0.33 10.25 -12.39
C SER A 313 1.10 11.10 -11.37
N THR A 314 0.41 11.73 -10.43
CA THR A 314 1.02 12.64 -9.44
C THR A 314 0.95 12.12 -8.02
N LEU A 315 -0.01 11.26 -7.71
CA LEU A 315 -0.26 10.78 -6.36
C LEU A 315 -0.79 9.34 -6.41
N ASP A 316 -0.12 8.46 -5.70
CA ASP A 316 -0.54 7.10 -5.41
C ASP A 316 -0.56 6.93 -3.90
N LEU A 317 -1.76 6.76 -3.35
CA LEU A 317 -1.96 6.58 -1.91
C LEU A 317 -3.10 5.63 -1.62
N ALA A 318 -3.00 4.96 -0.48
CA ALA A 318 -4.06 4.18 0.14
C ALA A 318 -4.30 4.69 1.56
N VAL A 319 -5.56 4.79 1.93
CA VAL A 319 -5.99 5.30 3.25
C VAL A 319 -7.02 4.35 3.82
N THR A 320 -6.83 3.97 5.08
CA THR A 320 -7.83 3.28 5.89
C THR A 320 -8.33 4.23 6.96
N VAL A 321 -9.64 4.37 7.09
CA VAL A 321 -10.25 5.29 8.05
C VAL A 321 -10.99 4.53 9.14
N ASP A 322 -11.17 5.19 10.28
CA ASP A 322 -11.96 4.66 11.39
C ASP A 322 -13.39 4.32 10.93
N PRO A 323 -13.97 3.24 11.46
CA PRO A 323 -15.30 2.80 11.14
C PRO A 323 -16.36 3.91 11.29
N GLY A 324 -17.19 4.08 10.26
CA GLY A 324 -18.27 5.07 10.26
C GLY A 324 -17.82 6.53 10.13
N SER A 325 -16.52 6.78 9.93
CA SER A 325 -16.02 8.13 9.70
C SER A 325 -16.56 8.69 8.38
N ASN A 326 -17.16 9.87 8.44
CA ASN A 326 -17.62 10.66 7.29
C ASN A 326 -16.98 12.04 7.25
N THR A 327 -15.91 12.23 7.97
CA THR A 327 -15.25 13.52 8.15
C THR A 327 -14.30 13.81 6.99
N ALA A 328 -14.22 15.05 6.54
CA ALA A 328 -13.22 15.46 5.56
C ALA A 328 -11.81 15.41 6.19
N ILE A 329 -10.88 14.78 5.51
CA ILE A 329 -9.49 14.62 5.96
C ILE A 329 -8.62 15.50 5.07
N ASN A 330 -7.79 16.35 5.68
CA ASN A 330 -6.87 17.22 4.96
C ASN A 330 -5.48 17.10 5.57
N PHE A 331 -4.49 16.88 4.73
CA PHE A 331 -3.09 16.84 5.13
C PHE A 331 -2.19 17.33 3.98
N THR A 332 -0.94 17.62 4.32
CA THR A 332 0.06 18.06 3.36
C THR A 332 1.21 17.05 3.32
N ILE A 333 1.54 16.58 2.14
CA ILE A 333 2.75 15.78 1.88
C ILE A 333 3.87 16.78 1.58
N GLY A 334 4.78 16.97 2.53
CA GLY A 334 5.82 18.01 2.49
C GLY A 334 7.22 17.42 2.41
N GLY A 335 7.62 16.85 1.27
CA GLY A 335 8.95 16.30 1.12
C GLY A 335 9.03 14.80 1.44
N GLY A 336 10.26 14.29 1.68
CA GLY A 336 10.50 12.85 1.84
C GLY A 336 10.51 12.08 0.51
N GLY A 337 10.51 10.76 0.59
CA GLY A 337 10.60 9.88 -0.57
C GLY A 337 11.97 9.85 -1.26
N ALA A 338 12.26 8.77 -1.95
CA ALA A 338 13.43 8.67 -2.81
C ALA A 338 13.14 9.25 -4.19
N ILE A 339 13.90 10.25 -4.63
CA ILE A 339 13.74 10.86 -5.96
C ILE A 339 14.65 10.15 -6.96
N PHE A 340 14.06 9.67 -8.04
CA PHE A 340 14.74 9.06 -9.16
C PHE A 340 14.57 9.91 -10.41
N GLN A 341 15.67 10.38 -10.99
CA GLN A 341 15.69 11.07 -12.28
C GLN A 341 15.72 10.02 -13.40
N LEU A 342 14.59 9.77 -14.03
CA LEU A 342 14.41 8.70 -15.02
C LEU A 342 14.49 9.21 -16.47
N GLY A 343 14.31 10.51 -16.69
CA GLY A 343 14.36 11.12 -18.01
C GLY A 343 15.59 12.01 -18.23
N PRO A 344 15.84 12.45 -19.48
CA PRO A 344 16.99 13.28 -19.84
C PRO A 344 16.92 14.72 -19.30
N ASP A 345 15.71 15.25 -19.03
CA ASP A 345 15.50 16.60 -18.54
C ASP A 345 15.14 16.61 -17.07
N VAL A 346 15.68 17.55 -16.30
CA VAL A 346 15.40 17.71 -14.87
C VAL A 346 14.07 18.45 -14.68
N VAL A 347 12.98 17.73 -14.92
CA VAL A 347 11.60 18.21 -14.79
C VAL A 347 10.75 17.17 -14.06
N SER A 348 9.72 17.62 -13.36
CA SER A 348 8.92 16.77 -12.46
C SER A 348 8.26 15.57 -13.14
N ASN A 349 7.87 15.68 -14.41
CA ASN A 349 7.29 14.57 -15.17
C ASN A 349 8.32 13.53 -15.65
N GLN A 350 9.62 13.77 -15.45
CA GLN A 350 10.71 12.83 -15.72
C GLN A 350 11.39 12.33 -14.44
N GLN A 351 10.77 12.62 -13.30
CA GLN A 351 11.18 12.16 -11.99
C GLN A 351 10.11 11.27 -11.42
N ALA A 352 10.52 10.18 -10.75
CA ALA A 352 9.67 9.40 -9.86
C ALA A 352 10.12 9.66 -8.43
N ARG A 353 9.15 9.86 -7.54
CA ARG A 353 9.40 9.95 -6.10
C ARG A 353 8.61 8.85 -5.42
N ILE A 354 9.30 7.93 -4.78
CA ILE A 354 8.75 6.72 -4.16
C ILE A 354 9.02 6.78 -2.68
N GLY A 355 7.99 6.53 -1.86
CA GLY A 355 8.12 6.32 -0.42
C GLY A 355 8.62 4.91 -0.13
N ILE A 356 9.47 4.78 0.87
CA ILE A 356 9.84 3.49 1.44
C ILE A 356 9.62 3.62 2.94
N GLU A 357 8.61 2.94 3.44
CA GLU A 357 8.24 2.94 4.84
C GLU A 357 9.30 2.28 5.72
N SER A 358 9.23 2.57 7.01
CA SER A 358 10.11 1.95 8.00
C SER A 358 9.68 0.53 8.31
N LEU A 359 10.63 -0.41 8.25
CA LEU A 359 10.43 -1.80 8.70
C LEU A 359 10.72 -2.01 10.19
N ASN A 360 10.85 -0.96 10.97
CA ASN A 360 11.06 -1.08 12.41
C ASN A 360 9.82 -1.66 13.10
N THR A 361 9.99 -2.69 13.94
CA THR A 361 8.91 -3.38 14.65
C THR A 361 8.02 -2.45 15.50
N GLY A 362 8.57 -1.31 15.94
CA GLY A 362 7.83 -0.29 16.69
C GLY A 362 7.01 0.66 15.81
N GLN A 363 7.25 0.69 14.51
CA GLN A 363 6.53 1.55 13.54
C GLN A 363 5.57 0.77 12.66
N ILE A 364 5.95 -0.47 12.28
CA ILE A 364 5.01 -1.34 11.56
C ILE A 364 3.83 -1.67 12.48
N SER A 365 2.66 -1.22 12.08
CA SER A 365 1.40 -1.45 12.79
C SER A 365 0.33 -1.90 11.82
N GLY A 366 -0.57 -2.72 12.31
CA GLY A 366 -1.86 -3.01 11.72
C GLY A 366 -2.97 -2.42 12.59
N LYS A 367 -4.20 -2.75 12.27
CA LYS A 367 -5.41 -2.38 13.03
C LYS A 367 -5.38 -2.97 14.45
N GLU A 368 -4.87 -4.19 14.59
CA GLU A 368 -4.85 -4.95 15.84
C GLU A 368 -3.69 -4.58 16.77
N GLY A 369 -2.69 -3.83 16.28
CA GLY A 369 -1.55 -3.39 17.07
C GLY A 369 -0.24 -3.30 16.29
N ARG A 370 0.84 -3.07 17.03
CA ARG A 370 2.19 -2.99 16.46
C ARG A 370 2.92 -4.31 16.62
N LEU A 371 3.78 -4.63 15.65
CA LEU A 371 4.60 -5.84 15.70
C LEU A 371 5.47 -5.93 16.96
N TYR A 372 5.91 -4.80 17.51
CA TYR A 372 6.64 -4.70 18.78
C TYR A 372 5.85 -5.28 19.98
N GLU A 373 4.51 -5.27 19.95
CA GLU A 373 3.68 -5.73 21.07
C GLU A 373 3.71 -7.26 21.27
N LEU A 374 4.24 -8.00 20.27
CA LEU A 374 4.49 -9.43 20.38
C LEU A 374 5.66 -9.78 21.29
N ARG A 375 6.51 -8.81 21.67
CA ARG A 375 7.63 -9.06 22.59
C ARG A 375 7.14 -9.44 23.98
N ALA A 376 7.91 -10.27 24.66
CA ALA A 376 7.63 -10.69 26.02
C ALA A 376 7.28 -9.50 26.92
N GLY A 377 6.14 -9.55 27.59
CA GLY A 377 5.66 -8.55 28.54
C GLY A 377 4.92 -7.35 27.96
N ASN A 378 4.63 -7.32 26.65
CA ASN A 378 3.95 -6.19 25.99
C ASN A 378 2.44 -6.41 25.74
N GLY A 379 1.86 -7.46 26.33
CA GLY A 379 0.40 -7.68 26.36
C GLY A 379 -0.17 -8.43 25.15
N LYS A 380 0.58 -8.56 24.06
CA LYS A 380 0.26 -9.39 22.88
C LYS A 380 1.30 -10.48 22.68
N ASP A 381 2.02 -10.84 23.75
CA ASP A 381 2.94 -11.95 23.75
C ASP A 381 2.20 -13.30 23.72
N LEU A 382 2.93 -14.38 23.48
CA LEU A 382 2.38 -15.72 23.32
C LEU A 382 1.67 -16.27 24.57
N TYR A 383 1.92 -15.66 25.74
CA TYR A 383 1.22 -16.02 26.99
C TYR A 383 -0.06 -15.25 27.19
N ALA A 384 -0.05 -13.95 26.84
CA ALA A 384 -1.15 -13.06 27.17
C ALA A 384 -2.28 -13.17 26.13
N ASP A 385 -1.95 -13.15 24.83
CA ASP A 385 -2.94 -13.13 23.75
C ASP A 385 -2.37 -13.72 22.44
N PRO A 386 -2.26 -15.05 22.32
CA PRO A 386 -1.81 -15.70 21.10
C PRO A 386 -2.69 -15.38 19.88
N SER A 387 -4.00 -15.18 20.08
CA SER A 387 -4.94 -14.85 19.01
C SER A 387 -4.71 -13.44 18.47
N GLY A 388 -4.52 -12.45 19.36
CA GLY A 388 -4.15 -11.10 18.97
C GLY A 388 -2.78 -11.04 18.28
N ALA A 389 -1.81 -11.83 18.77
CA ALA A 389 -0.51 -11.97 18.12
C ALA A 389 -0.64 -12.49 16.69
N ALA A 390 -1.48 -13.51 16.45
CA ALA A 390 -1.72 -14.06 15.11
C ALA A 390 -2.28 -13.00 14.17
N ARG A 391 -3.29 -12.23 14.62
CA ARG A 391 -3.91 -11.16 13.81
C ARG A 391 -2.91 -10.07 13.44
N ILE A 392 -2.11 -9.60 14.40
CA ILE A 392 -1.05 -8.62 14.14
C ILE A 392 -0.06 -9.13 13.08
N VAL A 393 0.38 -10.38 13.21
CA VAL A 393 1.34 -10.97 12.25
C VAL A 393 0.73 -11.09 10.86
N ASP A 394 -0.53 -11.54 10.74
CA ASP A 394 -1.21 -11.69 9.45
C ASP A 394 -1.42 -10.34 8.76
N GLU A 395 -1.78 -9.28 9.50
CA GLU A 395 -1.87 -7.92 8.98
C GLU A 395 -0.52 -7.39 8.50
N VAL A 396 0.54 -7.58 9.31
CA VAL A 396 1.89 -7.12 8.95
C VAL A 396 2.43 -7.89 7.74
N ILE A 397 2.17 -9.21 7.62
CA ILE A 397 2.55 -9.98 6.41
C ILE A 397 1.88 -9.41 5.16
N THR A 398 0.64 -8.95 5.27
CA THR A 398 -0.07 -8.35 4.13
C THR A 398 0.46 -6.96 3.76
N LYS A 399 1.03 -6.25 4.75
CA LYS A 399 1.55 -4.89 4.57
C LYS A 399 2.98 -4.86 4.03
N VAL A 400 3.79 -5.87 4.33
CA VAL A 400 5.20 -6.05 3.89
C VAL A 400 5.27 -6.71 2.51
#